data_6045b9be374a36f8413f3be3c8880794
#
_entry.id   6045b9be374a36f8413f3be3c8880794
#
_cell.length_a   1.000
_cell.length_b   1.000
_cell.length_c   1.000
_cell.angle_alpha   90.00
_cell.angle_beta   90.00
_cell.angle_gamma   90.00
#
_symmetry.space_group_name_H-M   'P 1'
#
loop_
_entity.id
_entity.type
_entity.pdbx_description
1 polymer ?
#
loop_
_entity_poly.entity_id
_entity_poly.type
_entity_poly.pdbx_seq_one_letter_code
_entity_poly.pdbx_strand_id
1 'polypeptide(L)'
;MNPASLDVRLGENLLIEVEGTSDMESVSLRGTAPEQPFLLQPHQFVLAETVEFFKVPDCIAGQLALKSSRAREGIEHLMAGYVDPGYEGRLTLELQNARSLHPVALWHGMRIGQIVWHKMSMLPAKSYALTGRYCGDTKVQRSKG
;
A
#
# COMPACT_ATOMS: atom_id res chain seq x y z
N MET A 1 -16.69 5.54 2.65
CA MET A 1 -16.21 5.59 4.05
C MET A 1 -16.90 4.49 4.81
N ASN A 2 -16.17 3.67 5.55
CA ASN A 2 -16.75 2.67 6.46
C ASN A 2 -17.05 3.34 7.80
N PRO A 3 -17.77 2.68 8.74
CA PRO A 3 -18.12 3.29 10.03
C PRO A 3 -16.93 3.78 10.87
N ALA A 4 -15.76 3.10 10.77
CA ALA A 4 -14.57 3.42 11.57
C ALA A 4 -13.26 3.44 10.77
N SER A 5 -13.33 3.39 9.44
CA SER A 5 -12.13 3.35 8.58
C SER A 5 -12.36 4.02 7.23
N LEU A 6 -11.26 4.38 6.57
CA LEU A 6 -11.22 4.90 5.22
C LEU A 6 -10.71 3.81 4.28
N ASP A 7 -11.48 3.44 3.24
CA ASP A 7 -11.01 2.52 2.21
C ASP A 7 -9.85 3.14 1.41
N VAL A 8 -8.90 2.30 1.07
CA VAL A 8 -7.71 2.62 0.28
C VAL A 8 -7.73 1.80 -1.00
N ARG A 9 -7.42 2.44 -2.11
CA ARG A 9 -7.44 1.83 -3.45
C ARG A 9 -6.03 1.63 -4.00
N LEU A 10 -5.86 0.53 -4.72
CA LEU A 10 -4.63 0.20 -5.42
C LEU A 10 -4.37 1.21 -6.55
N GLY A 11 -3.19 1.80 -6.57
CA GLY A 11 -2.75 2.77 -7.56
C GLY A 11 -2.41 2.16 -8.91
N GLU A 12 -1.78 2.95 -9.75
CA GLU A 12 -1.47 2.54 -11.14
C GLU A 12 -0.15 1.78 -11.24
N ASN A 13 0.82 2.05 -10.35
CA ASN A 13 2.18 1.55 -10.52
C ASN A 13 2.50 0.44 -9.52
N LEU A 14 3.08 -0.64 -10.03
CA LEU A 14 3.71 -1.70 -9.26
C LEU A 14 5.21 -1.69 -9.52
N LEU A 15 5.98 -2.15 -8.54
CA LEU A 15 7.35 -2.64 -8.73
C LEU A 15 7.34 -4.14 -8.47
N ILE A 16 7.82 -4.92 -9.43
CA ILE A 16 7.89 -6.38 -9.37
C ILE A 16 9.33 -6.84 -9.37
N GLU A 17 9.61 -7.97 -8.72
CA GLU A 17 10.92 -8.63 -8.79
C GLU A 17 11.18 -9.17 -10.19
N VAL A 18 12.45 -9.13 -10.59
CA VAL A 18 12.94 -9.64 -11.87
C VAL A 18 13.97 -10.72 -11.62
N GLU A 19 13.83 -11.85 -12.31
CA GLU A 19 14.76 -12.97 -12.18
C GLU A 19 16.19 -12.56 -12.57
N GLY A 20 17.18 -13.01 -11.79
CA GLY A 20 18.59 -12.78 -12.05
C GLY A 20 19.15 -11.41 -11.65
N THR A 21 18.34 -10.58 -11.00
CA THR A 21 18.79 -9.27 -10.47
C THR A 21 18.10 -8.97 -9.13
N SER A 22 18.73 -8.11 -8.33
CA SER A 22 18.11 -7.55 -7.11
C SER A 22 17.22 -6.33 -7.42
N ASP A 23 17.16 -5.90 -8.67
CA ASP A 23 16.35 -4.78 -9.11
C ASP A 23 14.87 -5.18 -9.27
N MET A 24 14.01 -4.16 -9.22
CA MET A 24 12.59 -4.31 -9.48
C MET A 24 12.21 -3.53 -10.74
N GLU A 25 11.31 -4.07 -11.54
CA GLU A 25 10.76 -3.40 -12.72
C GLU A 25 9.41 -2.75 -12.43
N SER A 26 9.17 -1.62 -13.08
CA SER A 26 7.88 -0.93 -13.01
C SER A 26 6.88 -1.55 -13.98
N VAL A 27 5.72 -1.91 -13.46
CA VAL A 27 4.57 -2.40 -14.23
C VAL A 27 3.39 -1.47 -13.99
N SER A 28 2.71 -1.06 -15.08
CA SER A 28 1.51 -0.24 -14.97
C SER A 28 0.25 -1.11 -14.94
N LEU A 29 -0.63 -0.81 -13.98
CA LEU A 29 -1.99 -1.35 -13.92
C LEU A 29 -2.99 -0.53 -14.73
N ARG A 30 -2.54 0.46 -15.51
CA ARG A 30 -3.43 1.26 -16.36
C ARG A 30 -4.19 0.36 -17.33
N GLY A 31 -5.51 0.53 -17.39
CA GLY A 31 -6.38 -0.27 -18.26
C GLY A 31 -6.74 -1.65 -17.70
N THR A 32 -6.20 -2.06 -16.55
CA THR A 32 -6.65 -3.29 -15.89
C THR A 32 -8.01 -3.09 -15.22
N ALA A 33 -8.79 -4.16 -15.17
CA ALA A 33 -10.13 -4.22 -14.59
C ALA A 33 -10.36 -5.62 -13.98
N PRO A 34 -11.44 -5.83 -13.21
CA PRO A 34 -11.76 -7.17 -12.69
C PRO A 34 -11.82 -8.26 -13.77
N GLU A 35 -12.25 -7.91 -14.98
CA GLU A 35 -12.38 -8.81 -16.13
C GLU A 35 -11.05 -9.03 -16.85
N GLN A 36 -10.08 -8.12 -16.67
CA GLN A 36 -8.74 -8.18 -17.26
C GLN A 36 -7.70 -7.70 -16.25
N PRO A 37 -7.46 -8.46 -15.16
CA PRO A 37 -6.56 -8.08 -14.10
C PRO A 37 -5.09 -8.38 -14.42
N PHE A 38 -4.19 -7.73 -13.66
CA PHE A 38 -2.84 -8.25 -13.47
C PHE A 38 -2.90 -9.48 -12.55
N LEU A 39 -2.18 -10.54 -12.90
CA LEU A 39 -2.16 -11.80 -12.14
C LEU A 39 -0.87 -11.89 -11.33
N LEU A 40 -0.96 -11.62 -10.03
CA LEU A 40 0.13 -11.83 -9.08
C LEU A 40 0.30 -13.32 -8.83
N GLN A 41 1.44 -13.88 -9.25
CA GLN A 41 1.70 -15.31 -9.18
C GLN A 41 1.87 -15.80 -7.73
N PRO A 42 1.71 -17.11 -7.46
CA PRO A 42 1.96 -17.67 -6.14
C PRO A 42 3.32 -17.25 -5.59
N HIS A 43 3.34 -16.80 -4.32
CA HIS A 43 4.50 -16.32 -3.57
C HIS A 43 5.18 -15.07 -4.15
N GLN A 44 4.71 -14.52 -5.26
CA GLN A 44 5.26 -13.29 -5.83
C GLN A 44 5.03 -12.12 -4.88
N PHE A 45 6.10 -11.32 -4.68
CA PHE A 45 6.10 -10.07 -3.94
C PHE A 45 6.07 -8.88 -4.90
N VAL A 46 5.34 -7.84 -4.53
CA VAL A 46 5.31 -6.56 -5.27
C VAL A 46 5.23 -5.39 -4.30
N LEU A 47 5.80 -4.26 -4.70
CA LEU A 47 5.49 -2.97 -4.12
C LEU A 47 4.42 -2.30 -4.97
N ALA A 48 3.42 -1.74 -4.31
CA ALA A 48 2.33 -1.02 -4.96
C ALA A 48 2.16 0.36 -4.33
N GLU A 49 1.43 1.25 -4.99
CA GLU A 49 1.07 2.54 -4.41
C GLU A 49 -0.44 2.63 -4.17
N THR A 50 -0.84 3.60 -3.36
CA THR A 50 -2.26 3.96 -3.22
C THR A 50 -2.68 4.97 -4.28
N VAL A 51 -3.97 4.93 -4.69
CA VAL A 51 -4.58 6.02 -5.47
C VAL A 51 -4.59 7.29 -4.63
N GLU A 52 -4.91 7.15 -3.35
CA GLU A 52 -5.04 8.25 -2.42
C GLU A 52 -3.67 8.88 -2.12
N PHE A 53 -3.64 10.21 -2.12
CA PHE A 53 -2.57 11.01 -1.57
C PHE A 53 -2.98 11.48 -0.17
N PHE A 54 -2.18 11.21 0.83
CA PHE A 54 -2.45 11.53 2.21
C PHE A 54 -1.72 12.80 2.63
N LYS A 55 -2.37 13.57 3.50
CA LYS A 55 -1.76 14.64 4.27
C LYS A 55 -2.26 14.51 5.69
N VAL A 56 -1.46 13.86 6.51
CA VAL A 56 -1.83 13.45 7.87
C VAL A 56 -1.44 14.55 8.86
N PRO A 57 -2.39 15.10 9.64
CA PRO A 57 -2.07 16.05 10.70
C PRO A 57 -1.20 15.42 11.80
N ASP A 58 -0.39 16.23 12.47
CA ASP A 58 0.48 15.78 13.57
C ASP A 58 -0.29 15.19 14.78
N CYS A 59 -1.58 15.45 14.88
CA CYS A 59 -2.42 14.91 15.95
C CYS A 59 -3.12 13.58 15.60
N ILE A 60 -2.83 13.02 14.44
CA ILE A 60 -3.46 11.79 13.94
C ILE A 60 -2.39 10.78 13.53
N ALA A 61 -2.55 9.52 13.92
CA ALA A 61 -1.82 8.38 13.38
C ALA A 61 -2.79 7.45 12.65
N GLY A 62 -2.29 6.64 11.71
CA GLY A 62 -3.10 5.67 10.99
C GLY A 62 -2.54 4.26 11.08
N GLN A 63 -3.43 3.28 11.00
CA GLN A 63 -3.08 1.88 10.85
C GLN A 63 -3.76 1.33 9.60
N LEU A 64 -2.98 0.94 8.61
CA LEU A 64 -3.45 0.23 7.43
C LEU A 64 -3.76 -1.22 7.80
N ALA A 65 -4.85 -1.74 7.27
CA ALA A 65 -5.19 -3.15 7.27
C ALA A 65 -5.73 -3.54 5.89
N LEU A 66 -5.52 -4.79 5.47
CA LEU A 66 -6.20 -5.29 4.27
C LEU A 66 -7.71 -5.33 4.47
N LYS A 67 -8.44 -5.20 3.36
CA LYS A 67 -9.85 -5.59 3.37
C LYS A 67 -9.97 -7.10 3.55
N SER A 68 -10.89 -7.54 4.40
CA SER A 68 -11.11 -8.96 4.69
C SER A 68 -11.31 -9.80 3.41
N SER A 69 -11.97 -9.25 2.39
CA SER A 69 -12.14 -9.92 1.10
C SER A 69 -10.81 -10.18 0.42
N ARG A 70 -9.89 -9.20 0.43
CA ARG A 70 -8.57 -9.32 -0.21
C ARG A 70 -7.69 -10.33 0.53
N ALA A 71 -7.69 -10.29 1.87
CA ALA A 71 -6.99 -11.31 2.67
C ALA A 71 -7.52 -12.73 2.40
N ARG A 72 -8.84 -12.88 2.26
CA ARG A 72 -9.45 -14.19 1.93
C ARG A 72 -9.15 -14.67 0.52
N GLU A 73 -8.82 -13.79 -0.41
CA GLU A 73 -8.33 -14.13 -1.75
C GLU A 73 -6.86 -14.55 -1.74
N GLY A 74 -6.15 -14.36 -0.62
CA GLY A 74 -4.76 -14.77 -0.44
C GLY A 74 -3.76 -13.64 -0.57
N ILE A 75 -4.19 -12.37 -0.52
CA ILE A 75 -3.27 -11.23 -0.47
C ILE A 75 -2.79 -11.03 0.97
N GLU A 76 -1.48 -10.84 1.14
CA GLU A 76 -0.82 -10.44 2.38
C GLU A 76 -0.15 -9.08 2.19
N HIS A 77 -0.10 -8.22 3.23
CA HIS A 77 0.56 -6.90 3.18
C HIS A 77 1.76 -6.77 4.13
N LEU A 78 2.33 -7.87 4.59
CA LEU A 78 3.54 -7.97 5.41
C LEU A 78 3.53 -7.14 6.71
N MET A 79 2.36 -6.72 7.19
CA MET A 79 2.15 -5.94 8.42
C MET A 79 2.82 -4.55 8.45
N ALA A 80 3.31 -4.04 7.32
CA ALA A 80 3.94 -2.72 7.18
C ALA A 80 2.90 -1.62 6.97
N GLY A 81 2.06 -1.35 7.97
CA GLY A 81 0.86 -0.53 7.79
C GLY A 81 0.77 0.70 8.69
N TYR A 82 1.84 1.11 9.37
CA TYR A 82 1.76 2.28 10.24
C TYR A 82 1.91 3.58 9.43
N VAL A 83 1.01 4.53 9.66
CA VAL A 83 1.01 5.85 9.01
C VAL A 83 1.27 6.90 10.08
N ASP A 84 2.46 7.48 10.02
CA ASP A 84 2.95 8.42 11.03
C ASP A 84 2.20 9.76 10.99
N PRO A 85 2.07 10.43 12.16
CA PRO A 85 1.66 11.84 12.22
C PRO A 85 2.59 12.74 11.41
N GLY A 86 2.00 13.59 10.58
CA GLY A 86 2.75 14.48 9.69
C GLY A 86 3.19 13.83 8.37
N TYR A 87 2.78 12.57 8.08
CA TYR A 87 3.05 11.95 6.78
C TYR A 87 2.34 12.71 5.66
N GLU A 88 3.06 12.95 4.56
CA GLU A 88 2.49 13.48 3.33
C GLU A 88 2.99 12.63 2.15
N GLY A 89 2.08 12.10 1.32
CA GLY A 89 2.45 11.25 0.19
C GLY A 89 1.41 10.21 -0.18
N ARG A 90 1.74 9.39 -1.19
CA ARG A 90 1.06 8.12 -1.46
C ARG A 90 1.72 7.03 -0.62
N LEU A 91 0.93 6.14 -0.04
CA LEU A 91 1.50 5.00 0.68
C LEU A 91 2.03 3.97 -0.32
N THR A 92 3.20 3.44 -0.04
CA THR A 92 3.67 2.20 -0.66
C THR A 92 3.11 1.02 0.12
N LEU A 93 2.57 0.06 -0.59
CA LEU A 93 2.00 -1.17 -0.07
C LEU A 93 2.92 -2.33 -0.44
N GLU A 94 3.36 -3.08 0.53
CA GLU A 94 4.12 -4.32 0.36
C GLU A 94 3.11 -5.46 0.24
N LEU A 95 2.91 -6.01 -0.96
CA LEU A 95 1.91 -7.04 -1.22
C LEU A 95 2.56 -8.34 -1.63
N GLN A 96 2.02 -9.45 -1.14
CA GLN A 96 2.42 -10.80 -1.54
C GLN A 96 1.18 -11.67 -1.79
N ASN A 97 1.29 -12.56 -2.79
CA ASN A 97 0.34 -13.66 -2.93
C ASN A 97 0.76 -14.80 -1.99
N ALA A 98 0.03 -14.99 -0.91
CA ALA A 98 0.27 -16.05 0.08
C ALA A 98 -0.25 -17.43 -0.38
N ARG A 99 -0.90 -17.54 -1.55
CA ARG A 99 -1.38 -18.83 -2.09
C ARG A 99 -0.24 -19.59 -2.75
N SER A 100 -0.31 -20.93 -2.67
CA SER A 100 0.71 -21.81 -3.24
C SER A 100 0.42 -22.26 -4.67
N LEU A 101 -0.83 -22.24 -5.13
CA LEU A 101 -1.23 -22.89 -6.38
C LEU A 101 -1.91 -21.96 -7.40
N HIS A 102 -2.45 -20.82 -6.95
CA HIS A 102 -3.26 -19.98 -7.82
C HIS A 102 -2.85 -18.52 -7.74
N PRO A 103 -2.86 -17.79 -8.85
CA PRO A 103 -2.63 -16.35 -8.85
C PRO A 103 -3.76 -15.62 -8.12
N VAL A 104 -3.50 -14.39 -7.69
CA VAL A 104 -4.49 -13.43 -7.22
C VAL A 104 -4.58 -12.26 -8.19
N ALA A 105 -5.78 -11.74 -8.38
CA ALA A 105 -6.05 -10.66 -9.31
C ALA A 105 -5.82 -9.29 -8.66
N LEU A 106 -5.10 -8.41 -9.36
CA LEU A 106 -4.90 -7.01 -8.99
C LEU A 106 -5.34 -6.11 -10.16
N TRP A 107 -5.98 -4.99 -9.89
CA TRP A 107 -6.33 -3.99 -10.90
C TRP A 107 -6.32 -2.58 -10.31
N HIS A 108 -6.11 -1.58 -11.16
CA HIS A 108 -6.15 -0.19 -10.77
C HIS A 108 -7.50 0.19 -10.16
N GLY A 109 -7.48 0.91 -9.04
CA GLY A 109 -8.68 1.33 -8.32
C GLY A 109 -9.34 0.26 -7.43
N MET A 110 -8.80 -0.95 -7.40
CA MET A 110 -9.27 -2.02 -6.52
C MET A 110 -9.19 -1.57 -5.05
N ARG A 111 -10.27 -1.74 -4.29
CA ARG A 111 -10.25 -1.51 -2.83
C ARG A 111 -9.42 -2.59 -2.18
N ILE A 112 -8.17 -2.26 -1.87
CA ILE A 112 -7.18 -3.19 -1.36
C ILE A 112 -7.13 -3.22 0.17
N GLY A 113 -7.19 -2.05 0.77
CA GLY A 113 -7.02 -1.87 2.21
C GLY A 113 -8.01 -0.88 2.80
N GLN A 114 -7.82 -0.61 4.06
CA GLN A 114 -8.51 0.41 4.83
C GLN A 114 -7.59 0.97 5.90
N ILE A 115 -7.71 2.24 6.23
CA ILE A 115 -6.97 2.87 7.31
C ILE A 115 -7.91 3.19 8.46
N VAL A 116 -7.54 2.74 9.65
CA VAL A 116 -8.14 3.17 10.91
C VAL A 116 -7.31 4.32 11.46
N TRP A 117 -7.96 5.43 11.75
CA TRP A 117 -7.31 6.63 12.25
C TRP A 117 -7.42 6.73 13.76
N HIS A 118 -6.33 7.11 14.42
CA HIS A 118 -6.24 7.27 15.86
C HIS A 118 -5.86 8.70 16.21
N LYS A 119 -6.65 9.34 17.06
CA LYS A 119 -6.28 10.64 17.61
C LYS A 119 -5.15 10.44 18.64
N MET A 120 -4.08 11.20 18.49
CA MET A 120 -2.98 11.20 19.44
C MET A 120 -3.39 11.92 20.75
N SER A 121 -3.00 11.38 21.89
CA SER A 121 -3.22 12.03 23.20
C SER A 121 -2.32 13.24 23.40
N MET A 122 -1.14 13.27 22.74
CA MET A 122 -0.20 14.36 22.70
C MET A 122 0.42 14.47 21.32
N LEU A 123 0.86 15.65 20.93
CA LEU A 123 1.63 15.84 19.71
C LEU A 123 3.00 15.16 19.83
N PRO A 124 3.52 14.56 18.75
CA PRO A 124 4.85 13.98 18.76
C PRO A 124 5.91 15.08 18.94
N ALA A 125 6.99 14.79 19.64
CA ALA A 125 8.10 15.71 19.83
C ALA A 125 8.80 16.07 18.49
N LYS A 126 8.69 15.19 17.49
CA LYS A 126 9.15 15.41 16.11
C LYS A 126 8.09 14.88 15.14
N SER A 127 7.63 15.75 14.24
CA SER A 127 6.73 15.36 13.16
C SER A 127 7.47 14.56 12.09
N TYR A 128 6.80 13.57 11.50
CA TYR A 128 7.31 12.84 10.33
C TYR A 128 7.57 13.77 9.14
N ALA A 129 6.84 14.86 9.03
CA ALA A 129 7.07 15.89 8.01
C ALA A 129 8.51 16.45 8.02
N LEU A 130 9.19 16.43 9.18
CA LEU A 130 10.56 16.93 9.32
C LEU A 130 11.64 15.85 9.19
N THR A 131 11.32 14.59 9.46
CA THR A 131 12.32 13.52 9.58
C THR A 131 12.01 12.28 8.75
N GLY A 132 10.82 12.20 8.17
CA GLY A 132 10.34 11.02 7.46
C GLY A 132 11.04 10.80 6.12
N ARG A 133 11.59 9.60 5.89
CA ARG A 133 12.28 9.22 4.64
C ARG A 133 11.38 9.18 3.42
N TYR A 134 10.10 8.92 3.63
CA TYR A 134 9.10 8.73 2.57
C TYR A 134 8.09 9.90 2.51
N CYS A 135 8.39 11.01 3.18
CA CYS A 135 7.55 12.20 3.12
C CYS A 135 7.66 12.85 1.74
N GLY A 136 6.53 13.18 1.12
CA GLY A 136 6.45 13.76 -0.22
C GLY A 136 6.47 12.75 -1.37
N ASP A 137 6.46 11.46 -1.10
CA ASP A 137 6.45 10.43 -2.14
C ASP A 137 5.13 10.46 -2.93
N THR A 138 5.24 10.59 -4.25
CA THR A 138 4.09 10.67 -5.16
C THR A 138 3.88 9.39 -5.99
N LYS A 139 4.81 8.43 -5.89
CA LYS A 139 4.79 7.13 -6.56
C LYS A 139 5.29 6.05 -5.62
N VAL A 140 5.07 4.79 -6.01
CA VAL A 140 5.63 3.63 -5.33
C VAL A 140 7.15 3.74 -5.20
N GLN A 141 7.68 3.46 -4.02
CA GLN A 141 9.10 3.58 -3.69
C GLN A 141 9.70 2.26 -3.26
N ARG A 142 10.97 2.06 -3.64
CA ARG A 142 11.83 1.02 -3.05
C ARG A 142 12.27 1.46 -1.63
N SER A 143 12.83 0.51 -0.90
CA SER A 143 13.46 0.86 0.39
C SER A 143 14.55 1.92 0.20
N LYS A 144 14.53 2.94 1.03
CA LYS A 144 15.54 4.00 1.06
C LYS A 144 16.62 3.73 2.13
N GLY A 145 16.64 2.51 2.66
CA GLY A 145 17.58 2.08 3.69
C GLY A 145 17.22 2.48 5.11
#